data_4a24b9dc73d12ba1b7910230a36e9c8c
#
_entry.id   4a24b9dc73d12ba1b7910230a36e9c8c
#
_cell.length_a   1.000
_cell.length_b   1.000
_cell.length_c   1.000
_cell.angle_alpha   90.00
_cell.angle_beta   90.00
_cell.angle_gamma   90.00
#
_symmetry.space_group_name_H-M   'P 1'
#
loop_
_entity.id
_entity.type
_entity.pdbx_description
1 polymer ?
#
loop_
_entity_poly.entity_id
_entity_poly.type
_entity_poly.pdbx_seq_one_letter_code
_entity_poly.pdbx_strand_id
1 'polypeptide(L)'
;MRRRTGLAVAGVAALVWGEWVNWRWSRALVGHSGGASEAVVVLGYRNPRTTSNLINRWRVRAGIRSVVADSAHETRVIFSGGAIGGGVSEAHLMADYAKTVLEFDGTVLLEDQSATTWENIANVIPLIEDVDRIKIASQPAHALKARAYLRRQRPDLAERLVRADDYRPGEWTVVKPLLALYGLWTLRGLKADERKVSS
;
A
#
# COMPACT_ATOMS: atom_id res chain seq x y z
N MET A 1 16.25 11.06 38.89
CA MET A 1 16.79 11.31 37.55
C MET A 1 16.91 10.02 36.69
N ARG A 2 17.50 8.92 37.13
CA ARG A 2 17.73 7.69 36.34
C ARG A 2 16.49 7.08 35.65
N ARG A 3 15.29 7.07 36.29
CA ARG A 3 14.06 6.53 35.68
C ARG A 3 13.54 7.36 34.48
N ARG A 4 13.66 8.69 34.54
CA ARG A 4 13.23 9.57 33.44
C ARG A 4 14.13 9.44 32.21
N THR A 5 15.42 9.29 32.43
CA THR A 5 16.41 9.05 31.36
C THR A 5 16.15 7.70 30.68
N GLY A 6 15.86 6.65 31.45
CA GLY A 6 15.53 5.32 30.89
C GLY A 6 14.28 5.31 30.01
N LEU A 7 13.22 6.02 30.41
CA LEU A 7 11.98 6.15 29.61
C LEU A 7 12.21 6.92 28.31
N ALA A 8 13.01 7.99 28.35
CA ALA A 8 13.34 8.76 27.15
C ALA A 8 14.14 7.92 26.14
N VAL A 9 15.13 7.16 26.59
CA VAL A 9 15.94 6.26 25.75
C VAL A 9 15.06 5.17 25.12
N ALA A 10 14.16 4.54 25.91
CA ALA A 10 13.25 3.52 25.39
C ALA A 10 12.30 4.10 24.33
N GLY A 11 11.80 5.33 24.52
CA GLY A 11 10.95 6.03 23.55
C GLY A 11 11.68 6.27 22.22
N VAL A 12 12.91 6.79 22.27
CA VAL A 12 13.74 7.01 21.07
C VAL A 12 14.02 5.69 20.35
N ALA A 13 14.39 4.64 21.08
CA ALA A 13 14.63 3.32 20.50
C ALA A 13 13.40 2.76 19.79
N ALA A 14 12.21 2.93 20.35
CA ALA A 14 10.95 2.52 19.73
C ALA A 14 10.67 3.30 18.42
N LEU A 15 10.93 4.61 18.40
CA LEU A 15 10.77 5.43 17.19
C LEU A 15 11.74 4.99 16.09
N VAL A 16 13.03 4.81 16.41
CA VAL A 16 14.04 4.34 15.46
C VAL A 16 13.70 2.94 14.93
N TRP A 17 13.26 2.04 15.80
CA TRP A 17 12.81 0.71 15.41
C TRP A 17 11.59 0.77 14.49
N GLY A 18 10.59 1.59 14.79
CA GLY A 18 9.40 1.80 13.95
C GLY A 18 9.76 2.32 12.57
N GLU A 19 10.68 3.31 12.49
CA GLU A 19 11.20 3.82 11.22
C GLU A 19 11.89 2.71 10.42
N TRP A 20 12.84 1.99 11.03
CA TRP A 20 13.61 0.94 10.37
C TRP A 20 12.74 -0.19 9.83
N VAL A 21 11.76 -0.66 10.62
CA VAL A 21 10.84 -1.75 10.21
C VAL A 21 10.00 -1.32 9.01
N ASN A 22 9.39 -0.13 9.05
CA ASN A 22 8.58 0.36 7.94
C ASN A 22 9.43 0.64 6.69
N TRP A 23 10.64 1.18 6.84
CA TRP A 23 11.61 1.34 5.76
C TRP A 23 11.96 0.00 5.10
N ARG A 24 12.23 -1.05 5.90
CA ARG A 24 12.53 -2.40 5.41
C ARG A 24 11.35 -2.98 4.63
N TRP A 25 10.13 -2.87 5.15
CA TRP A 25 8.94 -3.39 4.50
C TRP A 25 8.62 -2.66 3.19
N SER A 26 8.84 -1.37 3.11
CA SER A 26 8.61 -0.61 1.87
C SER A 26 9.50 -1.06 0.72
N ARG A 27 10.59 -1.76 1.01
CA ARG A 27 11.56 -2.28 0.04
C ARG A 27 11.50 -3.80 -0.17
N ALA A 28 10.69 -4.49 0.61
CA ALA A 28 10.60 -5.94 0.51
C ALA A 28 9.72 -6.37 -0.67
N LEU A 29 10.11 -7.44 -1.36
CA LEU A 29 9.41 -8.01 -2.51
C LEU A 29 9.23 -7.04 -3.69
N VAL A 30 10.14 -6.13 -3.87
CA VAL A 30 10.24 -5.26 -5.05
C VAL A 30 11.59 -5.44 -5.73
N GLY A 31 11.62 -5.25 -7.03
CA GLY A 31 12.81 -5.33 -7.87
C GLY A 31 13.05 -4.03 -8.61
N HIS A 32 13.70 -4.17 -9.75
CA HIS A 32 13.96 -3.11 -10.72
C HIS A 32 13.41 -3.60 -12.06
N SER A 33 12.30 -3.05 -12.49
CA SER A 33 11.73 -3.27 -13.81
C SER A 33 11.83 -1.97 -14.60
N GLY A 34 12.28 -2.07 -15.85
CA GLY A 34 12.25 -0.97 -16.82
C GLY A 34 10.94 -1.02 -17.60
N GLY A 35 10.70 -0.02 -18.44
CA GLY A 35 9.56 0.05 -19.35
C GLY A 35 8.85 1.40 -19.28
N ALA A 36 7.98 1.65 -20.26
CA ALA A 36 7.29 2.92 -20.45
C ALA A 36 5.89 2.96 -19.85
N SER A 37 5.31 1.79 -19.51
CA SER A 37 3.96 1.69 -18.93
C SER A 37 4.00 1.33 -17.45
N GLU A 38 3.13 1.96 -16.64
CA GLU A 38 3.14 1.80 -15.19
C GLU A 38 1.71 1.78 -14.62
N ALA A 39 1.48 0.89 -13.64
CA ALA A 39 0.30 0.92 -12.81
C ALA A 39 0.67 1.18 -11.34
N VAL A 40 -0.03 2.12 -10.70
CA VAL A 40 0.05 2.40 -9.28
C VAL A 40 -1.24 1.95 -8.60
N VAL A 41 -1.20 0.81 -7.94
CA VAL A 41 -2.33 0.24 -7.19
C VAL A 41 -2.36 0.82 -5.77
N VAL A 42 -3.43 1.51 -5.42
CA VAL A 42 -3.68 2.08 -4.09
C VAL A 42 -4.75 1.27 -3.39
N LEU A 43 -4.37 0.59 -2.31
CA LEU A 43 -5.28 -0.28 -1.58
C LEU A 43 -6.09 0.50 -0.54
N GLY A 44 -7.40 0.33 -0.53
CA GLY A 44 -8.32 0.93 0.42
C GLY A 44 -8.17 0.40 1.85
N TYR A 45 -8.73 1.13 2.78
CA TYR A 45 -8.90 0.77 4.18
C TYR A 45 -10.35 1.06 4.57
N ARG A 46 -10.96 0.12 5.29
CA ARG A 46 -12.36 0.18 5.73
C ARG A 46 -12.82 1.60 6.07
N ASN A 47 -13.83 2.08 5.35
CA ASN A 47 -14.32 3.44 5.45
C ASN A 47 -15.86 3.44 5.57
N PRO A 48 -16.42 3.47 6.80
CA PRO A 48 -17.87 3.48 7.01
C PRO A 48 -18.51 4.86 6.75
N ARG A 49 -17.73 5.85 6.28
CA ARG A 49 -18.19 7.22 6.04
C ARG A 49 -18.38 7.48 4.54
N THR A 50 -19.08 8.57 4.24
CA THR A 50 -19.30 9.06 2.87
C THR A 50 -18.14 9.86 2.29
N THR A 51 -17.10 10.10 3.07
CA THR A 51 -15.87 10.78 2.63
C THR A 51 -14.64 9.97 3.00
N SER A 52 -13.59 10.08 2.23
CA SER A 52 -12.33 9.36 2.46
C SER A 52 -11.77 9.65 3.86
N ASN A 53 -11.50 8.60 4.64
CA ASN A 53 -10.90 8.71 5.98
C ASN A 53 -9.42 9.09 5.91
N LEU A 54 -8.82 9.43 7.06
CA LEU A 54 -7.42 9.88 7.14
C LEU A 54 -6.42 8.87 6.57
N ILE A 55 -6.67 7.57 6.77
CA ILE A 55 -5.80 6.49 6.27
C ILE A 55 -5.88 6.42 4.75
N ASN A 56 -7.08 6.44 4.18
CA ASN A 56 -7.27 6.43 2.74
C ASN A 56 -6.71 7.70 2.08
N ARG A 57 -6.93 8.88 2.67
CA ARG A 57 -6.33 10.13 2.19
C ARG A 57 -4.80 10.05 2.15
N TRP A 58 -4.18 9.47 3.17
CA TRP A 58 -2.73 9.28 3.19
C TRP A 58 -2.28 8.29 2.09
N ARG A 59 -3.01 7.17 1.91
CA ARG A 59 -2.70 6.18 0.87
C ARG A 59 -2.83 6.75 -0.53
N VAL A 60 -3.87 7.55 -0.78
CA VAL A 60 -4.04 8.27 -2.05
C VAL A 60 -2.86 9.20 -2.32
N ARG A 61 -2.44 10.01 -1.33
CA ARG A 61 -1.26 10.87 -1.47
C ARG A 61 0.00 10.05 -1.76
N ALA A 62 0.18 8.91 -1.09
CA ALA A 62 1.30 8.02 -1.35
C ALA A 62 1.25 7.42 -2.76
N GLY A 63 0.05 7.07 -3.25
CA GLY A 63 -0.18 6.60 -4.62
C GLY A 63 0.16 7.66 -5.66
N ILE A 64 -0.44 8.84 -5.54
CA ILE A 64 -0.23 9.95 -6.50
C ILE A 64 1.25 10.37 -6.55
N ARG A 65 1.92 10.51 -5.40
CA ARG A 65 3.36 10.83 -5.39
C ARG A 65 4.26 9.69 -5.90
N SER A 66 3.71 8.47 -6.06
CA SER A 66 4.41 7.34 -6.67
C SER A 66 4.36 7.37 -8.20
N VAL A 67 3.46 8.16 -8.79
CA VAL A 67 3.38 8.38 -10.23
C VAL A 67 4.67 9.04 -10.70
N VAL A 68 5.28 8.49 -11.73
CA VAL A 68 6.46 9.12 -12.36
C VAL A 68 5.96 10.30 -13.21
N ALA A 69 6.42 11.49 -12.88
CA ALA A 69 6.08 12.71 -13.61
C ALA A 69 6.95 12.84 -14.89
N ASP A 70 6.91 11.83 -15.74
CA ASP A 70 7.60 11.83 -17.03
C ASP A 70 6.57 11.57 -18.13
N SER A 71 6.47 12.49 -19.08
CA SER A 71 5.55 12.38 -20.21
C SER A 71 5.83 11.17 -21.12
N ALA A 72 7.01 10.54 -20.99
CA ALA A 72 7.36 9.30 -21.69
C ALA A 72 6.73 8.06 -21.06
N HIS A 73 6.12 8.17 -19.86
CA HIS A 73 5.52 7.05 -19.15
C HIS A 73 4.00 7.12 -19.15
N GLU A 74 3.36 6.10 -19.69
CA GLU A 74 1.92 5.91 -19.53
C GLU A 74 1.63 5.33 -18.15
N THR A 75 1.16 6.17 -17.23
CA THR A 75 0.84 5.75 -15.85
C THR A 75 -0.66 5.77 -15.61
N ARG A 76 -1.18 4.65 -15.07
CA ARG A 76 -2.54 4.55 -14.55
C ARG A 76 -2.52 4.37 -13.03
N VAL A 77 -3.41 5.07 -12.33
CA VAL A 77 -3.64 4.89 -10.89
C VAL A 77 -4.89 4.04 -10.70
N ILE A 78 -4.78 2.96 -9.94
CA ILE A 78 -5.88 2.03 -9.67
C ILE A 78 -6.24 2.13 -8.20
N PHE A 79 -7.43 2.63 -7.86
CA PHE A 79 -7.95 2.56 -6.50
C PHE A 79 -8.74 1.27 -6.32
N SER A 80 -8.35 0.47 -5.30
CA SER A 80 -8.95 -0.84 -5.05
C SER A 80 -9.49 -0.93 -3.63
N GLY A 81 -10.75 -1.33 -3.52
CA GLY A 81 -11.47 -1.54 -2.25
C GLY A 81 -12.97 -1.36 -2.40
N GLY A 82 -13.73 -2.36 -1.99
CA GLY A 82 -15.18 -2.39 -2.10
C GLY A 82 -15.91 -1.61 -1.00
N ALA A 83 -17.24 -1.69 -1.02
CA ALA A 83 -18.13 -1.08 -0.03
C ALA A 83 -18.35 -2.03 1.17
N ILE A 84 -17.43 -2.10 2.10
CA ILE A 84 -17.56 -2.95 3.28
C ILE A 84 -18.58 -2.33 4.26
N GLY A 85 -19.73 -2.97 4.38
CA GLY A 85 -20.82 -2.53 5.26
C GLY A 85 -21.87 -1.65 4.58
N GLY A 86 -21.88 -1.59 3.24
CA GLY A 86 -22.81 -0.81 2.44
C GLY A 86 -22.37 0.63 2.22
N GLY A 87 -22.93 1.30 1.23
CA GLY A 87 -22.59 2.69 0.87
C GLY A 87 -21.63 2.80 -0.30
N VAL A 88 -20.82 3.86 -0.30
CA VAL A 88 -19.85 4.13 -1.37
C VAL A 88 -18.59 3.31 -1.14
N SER A 89 -18.07 2.67 -2.19
CA SER A 89 -16.83 1.87 -2.11
C SER A 89 -15.62 2.71 -1.74
N GLU A 90 -14.64 2.06 -1.12
CA GLU A 90 -13.38 2.70 -0.75
C GLU A 90 -12.66 3.25 -2.00
N ALA A 91 -12.73 2.50 -3.12
CA ALA A 91 -12.16 2.92 -4.39
C ALA A 91 -12.74 4.23 -4.88
N HIS A 92 -14.08 4.38 -4.89
CA HIS A 92 -14.74 5.62 -5.27
C HIS A 92 -14.39 6.80 -4.37
N LEU A 93 -14.39 6.59 -3.03
CA LEU A 93 -14.03 7.65 -2.08
C LEU A 93 -12.58 8.10 -2.23
N MET A 94 -11.67 7.18 -2.58
CA MET A 94 -10.27 7.51 -2.84
C MET A 94 -10.11 8.28 -4.16
N ALA A 95 -10.81 7.87 -5.21
CA ALA A 95 -10.79 8.56 -6.51
C ALA A 95 -11.37 9.96 -6.42
N ASP A 96 -12.49 10.13 -5.71
CA ASP A 96 -13.08 11.43 -5.44
C ASP A 96 -12.08 12.36 -4.71
N TYR A 97 -11.42 11.85 -3.67
CA TYR A 97 -10.38 12.61 -2.96
C TYR A 97 -9.19 12.96 -3.86
N ALA A 98 -8.74 12.06 -4.71
CA ALA A 98 -7.66 12.33 -5.65
C ALA A 98 -8.05 13.45 -6.64
N LYS A 99 -9.26 13.39 -7.18
CA LYS A 99 -9.75 14.36 -8.16
C LYS A 99 -10.09 15.71 -7.55
N THR A 100 -10.83 15.74 -6.43
CA THR A 100 -11.41 16.98 -5.90
C THR A 100 -10.48 17.74 -4.95
N VAL A 101 -9.57 17.03 -4.25
CA VAL A 101 -8.69 17.63 -3.23
C VAL A 101 -7.24 17.70 -3.70
N LEU A 102 -6.78 16.70 -4.46
CA LEU A 102 -5.41 16.69 -4.99
C LEU A 102 -5.33 17.16 -6.43
N GLU A 103 -6.49 17.46 -7.08
CA GLU A 103 -6.60 17.93 -8.45
C GLU A 103 -5.86 17.01 -9.46
N PHE A 104 -5.84 15.70 -9.14
CA PHE A 104 -5.18 14.73 -9.99
C PHE A 104 -5.98 14.52 -11.29
N ASP A 105 -5.35 14.77 -12.42
CA ASP A 105 -5.92 14.71 -13.77
C ASP A 105 -5.45 13.50 -14.60
N GLY A 106 -4.59 12.65 -14.02
CA GLY A 106 -4.11 11.43 -14.68
C GLY A 106 -5.16 10.33 -14.80
N THR A 107 -4.82 9.27 -15.51
CA THR A 107 -5.70 8.10 -15.72
C THR A 107 -6.00 7.38 -14.40
N VAL A 108 -7.29 7.24 -14.07
CA VAL A 108 -7.79 6.56 -12.88
C VAL A 108 -8.68 5.40 -13.28
N LEU A 109 -8.40 4.21 -12.70
CA LEU A 109 -9.25 3.03 -12.77
C LEU A 109 -9.74 2.65 -11.37
N LEU A 110 -10.89 1.99 -11.29
CA LEU A 110 -11.49 1.58 -10.04
C LEU A 110 -11.66 0.06 -9.99
N GLU A 111 -11.34 -0.53 -8.86
CA GLU A 111 -11.73 -1.87 -8.45
C GLU A 111 -12.53 -1.74 -7.15
N ASP A 112 -13.82 -1.96 -7.19
CA ASP A 112 -14.76 -1.63 -6.12
C ASP A 112 -15.56 -2.83 -5.57
N GLN A 113 -15.15 -4.06 -5.92
CA GLN A 113 -15.85 -5.29 -5.54
C GLN A 113 -15.19 -6.04 -4.38
N SER A 114 -13.90 -5.79 -4.12
CA SER A 114 -13.11 -6.55 -3.15
C SER A 114 -13.51 -6.26 -1.71
N ALA A 115 -13.56 -7.31 -0.88
CA ALA A 115 -13.77 -7.23 0.57
C ALA A 115 -12.50 -7.57 1.38
N THR A 116 -11.50 -8.16 0.74
CA THR A 116 -10.25 -8.61 1.38
C THR A 116 -9.03 -8.17 0.57
N THR A 117 -7.85 -8.14 1.21
CA THR A 117 -6.59 -7.84 0.49
C THR A 117 -6.27 -8.88 -0.60
N TRP A 118 -6.70 -10.13 -0.41
CA TRP A 118 -6.54 -11.18 -1.43
C TRP A 118 -7.36 -10.88 -2.68
N GLU A 119 -8.63 -10.51 -2.47
CA GLU A 119 -9.55 -10.10 -3.55
C GLU A 119 -9.10 -8.81 -4.22
N ASN A 120 -8.63 -7.80 -3.45
CA ASN A 120 -8.05 -6.59 -4.03
C ASN A 120 -6.99 -6.94 -5.08
N ILE A 121 -6.09 -7.87 -4.76
CA ILE A 121 -5.05 -8.27 -5.69
C ILE A 121 -5.62 -9.10 -6.85
N ALA A 122 -6.51 -10.06 -6.59
CA ALA A 122 -7.13 -10.86 -7.64
C ALA A 122 -7.87 -9.99 -8.67
N ASN A 123 -8.64 -9.02 -8.18
CA ASN A 123 -9.48 -8.17 -9.02
C ASN A 123 -8.69 -7.10 -9.78
N VAL A 124 -7.51 -6.66 -9.28
CA VAL A 124 -6.67 -5.72 -10.04
C VAL A 124 -5.79 -6.39 -11.09
N ILE A 125 -5.60 -7.71 -11.07
CA ILE A 125 -4.77 -8.43 -12.05
C ILE A 125 -5.13 -8.06 -13.48
N PRO A 126 -6.40 -8.08 -13.94
CA PRO A 126 -6.75 -7.73 -15.31
C PRO A 126 -6.44 -6.26 -15.66
N LEU A 127 -6.27 -5.40 -14.66
CA LEU A 127 -5.99 -3.98 -14.84
C LEU A 127 -4.49 -3.67 -14.87
N ILE A 128 -3.62 -4.67 -14.62
CA ILE A 128 -2.16 -4.49 -14.50
C ILE A 128 -1.35 -5.47 -15.34
N GLU A 129 -1.99 -6.39 -16.08
CA GLU A 129 -1.25 -7.44 -16.79
C GLU A 129 -0.55 -6.96 -18.08
N ASP A 130 -0.96 -5.81 -18.61
CA ASP A 130 -0.40 -5.19 -19.81
C ASP A 130 0.68 -4.11 -19.53
N VAL A 131 1.00 -3.85 -18.25
CA VAL A 131 2.02 -2.83 -17.90
C VAL A 131 3.38 -3.45 -17.60
N ASP A 132 4.43 -2.66 -17.83
CA ASP A 132 5.82 -3.05 -17.58
C ASP A 132 6.19 -2.98 -16.10
N ARG A 133 5.58 -2.03 -15.36
CA ARG A 133 5.94 -1.71 -13.98
C ARG A 133 4.69 -1.66 -13.10
N ILE A 134 4.77 -2.30 -11.94
CA ILE A 134 3.66 -2.35 -10.98
C ILE A 134 4.13 -1.79 -9.64
N LYS A 135 3.42 -0.78 -9.13
CA LYS A 135 3.59 -0.25 -7.78
C LYS A 135 2.37 -0.56 -6.93
N ILE A 136 2.59 -0.99 -5.70
CA ILE A 136 1.50 -1.15 -4.72
C ILE A 136 1.74 -0.15 -3.59
N ALA A 137 0.90 0.86 -3.50
CA ALA A 137 0.96 1.94 -2.52
C ALA A 137 -0.03 1.72 -1.37
N SER A 138 0.50 1.57 -0.16
CA SER A 138 -0.27 1.44 1.09
C SER A 138 0.68 1.64 2.27
N GLN A 139 0.20 1.48 3.54
CA GLN A 139 1.14 1.37 4.64
C GLN A 139 2.10 0.20 4.38
N PRO A 140 3.40 0.34 4.70
CA PRO A 140 4.44 -0.61 4.30
C PRO A 140 4.16 -2.08 4.58
N ALA A 141 3.58 -2.41 5.76
CA ALA A 141 3.18 -3.79 6.08
C ALA A 141 2.04 -4.29 5.20
N HIS A 142 1.05 -3.45 4.90
CA HIS A 142 -0.09 -3.80 4.05
C HIS A 142 0.33 -3.93 2.58
N ALA A 143 1.18 -3.03 2.11
CA ALA A 143 1.76 -3.13 0.77
C ALA A 143 2.62 -4.40 0.61
N LEU A 144 3.41 -4.77 1.64
CA LEU A 144 4.17 -6.01 1.65
C LEU A 144 3.25 -7.24 1.58
N LYS A 145 2.15 -7.25 2.35
CA LYS A 145 1.14 -8.33 2.29
C LYS A 145 0.56 -8.47 0.89
N ALA A 146 0.18 -7.36 0.28
CA ALA A 146 -0.39 -7.34 -1.07
C ALA A 146 0.62 -7.81 -2.13
N ARG A 147 1.88 -7.40 -2.05
CA ARG A 147 2.97 -7.88 -2.92
C ARG A 147 3.19 -9.38 -2.77
N ALA A 148 3.12 -9.92 -1.54
CA ALA A 148 3.18 -11.36 -1.32
C ALA A 148 1.98 -12.10 -1.95
N TYR A 149 0.78 -11.50 -1.90
CA TYR A 149 -0.40 -12.08 -2.56
C TYR A 149 -0.30 -12.03 -4.08
N LEU A 150 0.20 -10.94 -4.68
CA LEU A 150 0.45 -10.90 -6.12
C LEU A 150 1.45 -11.97 -6.55
N ARG A 151 2.52 -12.16 -5.78
CA ARG A 151 3.52 -13.22 -6.05
C ARG A 151 2.95 -14.63 -6.01
N ARG A 152 1.91 -14.86 -5.21
CA ARG A 152 1.23 -16.16 -5.15
C ARG A 152 0.22 -16.36 -6.28
N GLN A 153 -0.50 -15.30 -6.65
CA GLN A 153 -1.54 -15.37 -7.68
C GLN A 153 -0.97 -15.29 -9.09
N ARG A 154 0.02 -14.41 -9.31
CA ARG A 154 0.67 -14.15 -10.60
C ARG A 154 2.17 -13.88 -10.40
N PRO A 155 2.99 -14.92 -10.28
CA PRO A 155 4.44 -14.77 -10.11
C PRO A 155 5.10 -13.93 -11.22
N ASP A 156 4.63 -14.07 -12.45
CA ASP A 156 5.08 -13.31 -13.62
C ASP A 156 4.86 -11.80 -13.48
N LEU A 157 3.71 -11.37 -12.97
CA LEU A 157 3.45 -9.95 -12.68
C LEU A 157 4.24 -9.47 -11.46
N ALA A 158 4.50 -10.33 -10.50
CA ALA A 158 5.28 -9.96 -9.32
C ALA A 158 6.76 -9.66 -9.64
N GLU A 159 7.29 -10.12 -10.76
CA GLU A 159 8.62 -9.74 -11.26
C GLU A 159 8.68 -8.28 -11.72
N ARG A 160 7.52 -7.71 -12.12
CA ARG A 160 7.38 -6.30 -12.51
C ARG A 160 7.17 -5.35 -11.33
N LEU A 161 7.14 -5.88 -10.09
CA LEU A 161 6.97 -5.05 -8.89
C LEU A 161 8.17 -4.13 -8.69
N VAL A 162 7.90 -2.83 -8.65
CA VAL A 162 8.86 -1.79 -8.30
C VAL A 162 8.39 -1.01 -7.06
N ARG A 163 9.29 -0.26 -6.44
CA ARG A 163 8.99 0.46 -5.20
C ARG A 163 8.04 1.62 -5.44
N ALA A 164 6.97 1.71 -4.63
CA ALA A 164 6.14 2.89 -4.48
C ALA A 164 6.77 3.91 -3.49
N ASP A 165 6.37 5.19 -3.56
CA ASP A 165 6.73 6.20 -2.56
C ASP A 165 5.76 6.18 -1.35
N ASP A 166 5.61 4.99 -0.77
CA ASP A 166 4.71 4.69 0.36
C ASP A 166 5.41 4.78 1.73
N TYR A 167 6.69 5.18 1.73
CA TYR A 167 7.47 5.43 2.93
C TYR A 167 8.34 6.66 2.77
N ARG A 168 8.21 7.59 3.70
CA ARG A 168 9.10 8.75 3.87
C ARG A 168 9.62 8.82 5.31
N PRO A 169 10.93 9.10 5.53
CA PRO A 169 11.46 9.37 6.87
C PRO A 169 10.72 10.54 7.52
N GLY A 170 10.42 10.43 8.82
CA GLY A 170 9.74 11.50 9.55
C GLY A 170 8.22 11.58 9.36
N GLU A 171 7.66 11.01 8.30
CA GLU A 171 6.21 10.95 8.11
C GLU A 171 5.60 9.91 9.07
N TRP A 172 4.66 10.33 9.93
CA TRP A 172 4.01 9.46 10.92
C TRP A 172 4.96 8.82 11.96
N THR A 173 6.09 9.43 12.27
CA THR A 173 7.14 8.86 13.14
C THR A 173 6.59 8.30 14.45
N VAL A 174 5.70 9.03 15.13
CA VAL A 174 5.12 8.60 16.42
C VAL A 174 4.20 7.39 16.25
N VAL A 175 3.55 7.24 15.11
CA VAL A 175 2.61 6.15 14.82
C VAL A 175 3.30 4.90 14.27
N LYS A 176 4.46 5.05 13.63
CA LYS A 176 5.19 3.95 12.99
C LYS A 176 5.51 2.77 13.91
N PRO A 177 5.88 2.92 15.19
CA PRO A 177 6.05 1.78 16.09
C PRO A 177 4.78 0.95 16.25
N LEU A 178 3.61 1.60 16.36
CA LEU A 178 2.32 0.93 16.45
C LEU A 178 1.96 0.23 15.13
N LEU A 179 2.21 0.90 14.00
CA LEU A 179 2.04 0.29 12.68
C LEU A 179 2.96 -0.90 12.47
N ALA A 180 4.19 -0.86 13.01
CA ALA A 180 5.13 -1.97 12.97
C ALA A 180 4.63 -3.16 13.79
N LEU A 181 4.14 -2.95 15.02
CA LEU A 181 3.55 -4.02 15.83
C LEU A 181 2.32 -4.64 15.17
N TYR A 182 1.40 -3.82 14.66
CA TYR A 182 0.23 -4.27 13.92
C TYR A 182 0.64 -5.05 12.65
N GLY A 183 1.63 -4.55 11.92
CA GLY A 183 2.17 -5.20 10.73
C GLY A 183 2.79 -6.58 11.05
N LEU A 184 3.57 -6.69 12.12
CA LEU A 184 4.11 -7.98 12.57
C LEU A 184 3.00 -8.98 12.89
N TRP A 185 1.92 -8.53 13.50
CA TRP A 185 0.77 -9.38 13.80
C TRP A 185 0.05 -9.84 12.52
N THR A 186 -0.25 -8.92 11.59
CA THR A 186 -0.97 -9.23 10.34
C THR A 186 -0.14 -10.07 9.37
N LEU A 187 1.19 -9.89 9.34
CA LEU A 187 2.09 -10.65 8.48
C LEU A 187 2.37 -12.08 8.99
N ARG A 188 2.06 -12.38 10.28
CA ARG A 188 2.13 -13.78 10.78
C ARG A 188 1.20 -14.71 10.03
N GLY A 189 0.03 -14.23 9.61
CA GLY A 189 -0.92 -14.99 8.80
C GLY A 189 -0.35 -15.44 7.46
N LEU A 190 0.48 -14.62 6.80
CA LEU A 190 1.13 -14.98 5.54
C LEU A 190 2.02 -16.23 5.68
N LYS A 191 2.79 -16.32 6.76
CA LYS A 191 3.68 -17.47 7.03
C LYS A 191 2.92 -18.74 7.42
N ALA A 192 1.73 -18.60 8.02
CA ALA A 192 0.88 -19.75 8.35
C ALA A 192 0.22 -20.32 7.10
N ASP A 193 -0.18 -19.48 6.16
CA ASP A 193 -0.75 -19.90 4.87
C ASP A 193 0.30 -20.56 3.98
N GLU A 194 1.56 -20.11 4.01
CA GLU A 194 2.67 -20.76 3.29
C GLU A 194 2.88 -22.22 3.73
N ARG A 195 2.76 -22.51 5.01
CA ARG A 195 2.92 -23.87 5.56
C ARG A 195 1.79 -24.82 5.20
N LYS A 196 0.55 -24.29 4.98
CA LYS A 196 -0.62 -25.11 4.58
C LYS A 196 -0.63 -25.47 3.11
N VAL A 197 0.05 -24.72 2.25
CA VAL A 197 0.15 -24.99 0.82
C VAL A 197 1.31 -25.96 0.51
N SER A 198 2.27 -26.08 1.42
CA SER A 198 3.46 -26.95 1.28
C SER A 198 3.29 -28.33 1.96
N SER A 199 2.14 -28.59 2.58
CA SER A 199 1.74 -29.87 3.17
C SER A 199 0.62 -30.53 2.38
#